data_ce493ad505ab18281c92cf58d8526435
#
_entry.id   ce493ad505ab18281c92cf58d8526435
#
_cell.length_a   1.000
_cell.length_b   1.000
_cell.length_c   1.000
_cell.angle_alpha   90.00
_cell.angle_beta   90.00
_cell.angle_gamma   90.00
#
_symmetry.space_group_name_H-M   'P 1'
#
loop_
_entity.id
_entity.type
_entity.pdbx_description
1 polymer ?
#
loop_
_entity_poly.entity_id
_entity_poly.type
_entity_poly.pdbx_seq_one_letter_code
_entity_poly.pdbx_strand_id
1 'polypeptide(L)'
;MRFQYTEKKVTLPENVHKYAEKKVMKLERFFGTDADALVTFSVEKNRNNVEITVHAAGTYFRASEGTSDMFASIDAAVATIERQIRKNKTRLARRLRQDAFVRTPDETSFAPDEPEEGTFELVRMKKFNMKPMTREEAILQMNLLEHTFFAFRDEDNDGAFAVVYKRTDGGYGLIEDQA
;
A
#
# COMPACT_ATOMS: atom_id res chain seq x y z
N MET A 1 -9.78 -13.81 -7.09
CA MET A 1 -9.63 -12.63 -6.18
C MET A 1 -10.85 -12.53 -5.29
N ARG A 2 -10.67 -12.34 -3.98
CA ARG A 2 -11.77 -12.12 -3.02
C ARG A 2 -11.90 -10.63 -2.76
N PHE A 3 -13.15 -10.12 -2.69
CA PHE A 3 -13.43 -8.71 -2.53
C PHE A 3 -14.07 -8.41 -1.18
N GLN A 4 -13.63 -7.31 -0.57
CA GLN A 4 -14.27 -6.70 0.59
C GLN A 4 -14.51 -5.22 0.30
N TYR A 5 -15.67 -4.71 0.67
CA TYR A 5 -16.04 -3.32 0.45
C TYR A 5 -16.29 -2.62 1.78
N THR A 6 -15.85 -1.38 1.87
CA THR A 6 -16.12 -0.50 3.01
C THR A 6 -16.62 0.85 2.48
N GLU A 7 -17.75 1.30 2.99
CA GLU A 7 -18.32 2.61 2.68
C GLU A 7 -18.22 3.51 3.90
N LYS A 8 -17.52 4.64 3.76
CA LYS A 8 -17.34 5.62 4.83
C LYS A 8 -18.18 6.86 4.54
N LYS A 9 -19.24 7.07 5.31
CA LYS A 9 -20.15 8.23 5.21
C LYS A 9 -20.79 8.40 3.83
N VAL A 10 -20.97 7.31 3.11
CA VAL A 10 -21.61 7.27 1.80
C VAL A 10 -22.27 5.91 1.63
N THR A 11 -23.41 5.87 0.97
CA THR A 11 -24.05 4.63 0.48
C THR A 11 -24.05 4.66 -1.02
N LEU A 12 -23.41 3.70 -1.63
CA LEU A 12 -23.23 3.66 -3.09
C LEU A 12 -24.19 2.65 -3.72
N PRO A 13 -24.69 2.94 -4.93
CA PRO A 13 -25.49 2.00 -5.68
C PRO A 13 -24.63 0.82 -6.14
N GLU A 14 -25.26 -0.35 -6.28
CA GLU A 14 -24.61 -1.62 -6.63
C GLU A 14 -23.78 -1.59 -7.94
N ASN A 15 -24.18 -0.72 -8.88
CA ASN A 15 -23.43 -0.55 -10.14
C ASN A 15 -22.01 -0.02 -9.93
N VAL A 16 -21.76 0.76 -8.87
CA VAL A 16 -20.42 1.25 -8.51
C VAL A 16 -19.56 0.09 -8.01
N HIS A 17 -20.11 -0.77 -7.14
CA HIS A 17 -19.41 -1.96 -6.65
C HIS A 17 -19.06 -2.90 -7.81
N LYS A 18 -20.02 -3.21 -8.68
CA LYS A 18 -19.79 -4.04 -9.87
C LYS A 18 -18.74 -3.44 -10.80
N TYR A 19 -18.73 -2.12 -10.94
CA TYR A 19 -17.71 -1.45 -11.74
C TYR A 19 -16.33 -1.58 -11.12
N ALA A 20 -16.20 -1.31 -9.81
CA ALA A 20 -14.96 -1.45 -9.09
C ALA A 20 -14.43 -2.90 -9.18
N GLU A 21 -15.29 -3.89 -8.94
CA GLU A 21 -14.95 -5.30 -9.07
C GLU A 21 -14.42 -5.64 -10.45
N LYS A 22 -15.14 -5.25 -11.51
CA LYS A 22 -14.73 -5.47 -12.91
C LYS A 22 -13.36 -4.85 -13.22
N LYS A 23 -13.05 -3.67 -12.65
CA LYS A 23 -11.78 -2.98 -12.90
C LYS A 23 -10.64 -3.56 -12.10
N VAL A 24 -10.86 -3.83 -10.81
CA VAL A 24 -9.85 -4.41 -9.90
C VAL A 24 -9.53 -5.85 -10.30
N MET A 25 -10.52 -6.63 -10.74
CA MET A 25 -10.33 -8.00 -11.21
C MET A 25 -9.30 -8.10 -12.37
N LYS A 26 -9.13 -7.05 -13.17
CA LYS A 26 -8.09 -7.01 -14.20
C LYS A 26 -6.66 -7.12 -13.65
N LEU A 27 -6.47 -6.76 -12.38
CA LEU A 27 -5.18 -6.89 -11.71
C LEU A 27 -4.84 -8.36 -11.39
N GLU A 28 -5.82 -9.25 -11.39
CA GLU A 28 -5.63 -10.68 -11.12
C GLU A 28 -4.63 -11.33 -12.09
N ARG A 29 -4.58 -10.85 -13.33
CA ARG A 29 -3.60 -11.29 -14.34
C ARG A 29 -2.14 -11.15 -13.91
N PHE A 30 -1.86 -10.30 -12.92
CA PHE A 30 -0.50 -10.09 -12.41
C PHE A 30 -0.16 -10.99 -11.21
N PHE A 31 -1.17 -11.51 -10.51
CA PHE A 31 -1.01 -12.21 -9.23
C PHE A 31 -1.45 -13.67 -9.27
N GLY A 32 -2.23 -14.06 -10.26
CA GLY A 32 -2.95 -15.32 -10.25
C GLY A 32 -4.23 -15.26 -9.38
N THR A 33 -4.67 -16.40 -8.87
CA THR A 33 -5.98 -16.53 -8.19
C THR A 33 -5.98 -16.19 -6.70
N ASP A 34 -4.84 -16.21 -6.06
CA ASP A 34 -4.72 -16.02 -4.59
C ASP A 34 -4.46 -14.55 -4.24
N ALA A 35 -5.46 -13.71 -4.46
CA ALA A 35 -5.37 -12.29 -4.10
C ALA A 35 -6.64 -11.83 -3.40
N ASP A 36 -6.48 -10.96 -2.41
CA ASP A 36 -7.54 -10.29 -1.68
C ASP A 36 -7.56 -8.80 -2.05
N ALA A 37 -8.73 -8.25 -2.28
CA ALA A 37 -8.91 -6.84 -2.58
C ALA A 37 -9.88 -6.20 -1.59
N LEU A 38 -9.41 -5.18 -0.87
CA LEU A 38 -10.23 -4.30 -0.05
C LEU A 38 -10.43 -2.98 -0.78
N VAL A 39 -11.67 -2.60 -1.02
CA VAL A 39 -12.02 -1.33 -1.68
C VAL A 39 -12.81 -0.48 -0.69
N THR A 40 -12.27 0.68 -0.37
CA THR A 40 -12.90 1.65 0.53
C THR A 40 -13.34 2.87 -0.26
N PHE A 41 -14.62 3.21 -0.13
CA PHE A 41 -15.20 4.40 -0.74
C PHE A 41 -15.49 5.46 0.32
N SER A 42 -15.21 6.72 0.00
CA SER A 42 -15.61 7.85 0.83
C SER A 42 -15.89 9.09 -0.02
N VAL A 43 -16.75 9.97 0.51
CA VAL A 43 -17.02 11.27 -0.12
C VAL A 43 -16.68 12.35 0.88
N GLU A 44 -15.74 13.22 0.54
CA GLU A 44 -15.30 14.32 1.37
C GLU A 44 -15.15 15.60 0.55
N LYS A 45 -15.71 16.70 1.04
CA LYS A 45 -15.61 18.03 0.39
C LYS A 45 -15.91 17.97 -1.11
N ASN A 46 -16.97 17.27 -1.50
CA ASN A 46 -17.39 17.06 -2.89
C ASN A 46 -16.38 16.30 -3.77
N ARG A 47 -15.49 15.53 -3.17
CA ARG A 47 -14.59 14.60 -3.86
C ARG A 47 -14.96 13.16 -3.53
N ASN A 48 -14.98 12.35 -4.55
CA ASN A 48 -15.21 10.92 -4.47
C ASN A 48 -13.85 10.22 -4.33
N ASN A 49 -13.52 9.78 -3.11
CA ASN A 49 -12.25 9.13 -2.82
C ASN A 49 -12.43 7.61 -2.85
N VAL A 50 -11.52 6.95 -3.51
CA VAL A 50 -11.44 5.48 -3.57
C VAL A 50 -10.06 5.05 -3.11
N GLU A 51 -10.03 4.17 -2.12
CA GLU A 51 -8.81 3.50 -1.69
C GLU A 51 -8.92 2.03 -2.02
N ILE A 52 -7.97 1.50 -2.76
CA ILE A 52 -7.88 0.08 -3.11
C ILE A 52 -6.62 -0.49 -2.49
N THR A 53 -6.78 -1.55 -1.71
CA THR A 53 -5.66 -2.34 -1.18
C THR A 53 -5.76 -3.75 -1.76
N VAL A 54 -4.74 -4.19 -2.47
CA VAL A 54 -4.62 -5.57 -2.98
C VAL A 54 -3.51 -6.26 -2.20
N HIS A 55 -3.83 -7.41 -1.61
CA HIS A 55 -2.86 -8.30 -0.99
C HIS A 55 -2.68 -9.53 -1.86
N ALA A 56 -1.47 -9.75 -2.33
CA ALA A 56 -1.13 -10.89 -3.18
C ALA A 56 0.33 -11.30 -2.96
N ALA A 57 0.60 -12.59 -2.86
CA ALA A 57 1.95 -13.15 -2.69
C ALA A 57 2.74 -12.45 -1.55
N GLY A 58 2.13 -12.30 -0.37
CA GLY A 58 2.75 -11.65 0.79
C GLY A 58 3.11 -10.17 0.60
N THR A 59 2.55 -9.52 -0.42
CA THR A 59 2.82 -8.11 -0.74
C THR A 59 1.52 -7.33 -0.79
N TYR A 60 1.53 -6.13 -0.21
CA TYR A 60 0.42 -5.18 -0.28
C TYR A 60 0.68 -4.12 -1.33
N PHE A 61 -0.33 -3.88 -2.16
CA PHE A 61 -0.40 -2.76 -3.09
C PHE A 61 -1.54 -1.86 -2.66
N ARG A 62 -1.28 -0.58 -2.51
CA ARG A 62 -2.30 0.38 -2.10
C ARG A 62 -2.24 1.63 -2.97
N ALA A 63 -3.42 2.09 -3.38
CA ALA A 63 -3.60 3.36 -4.04
C ALA A 63 -4.82 4.08 -3.46
N SER A 64 -4.71 5.38 -3.29
CA SER A 64 -5.81 6.25 -2.85
C SER A 64 -5.91 7.40 -3.83
N GLU A 65 -7.06 7.51 -4.50
CA GLU A 65 -7.31 8.52 -5.52
C GLU A 65 -8.65 9.20 -5.26
N GLY A 66 -8.72 10.50 -5.57
CA GLY A 66 -9.94 11.27 -5.35
C GLY A 66 -10.20 12.26 -6.48
N THR A 67 -11.37 12.16 -7.14
CA THR A 67 -11.81 13.03 -8.21
C THR A 67 -13.25 13.53 -7.96
N SER A 68 -13.81 14.28 -8.88
CA SER A 68 -15.22 14.68 -8.85
C SER A 68 -16.19 13.55 -9.24
N ASP A 69 -15.67 12.45 -9.80
CA ASP A 69 -16.46 11.29 -10.25
C ASP A 69 -15.92 9.99 -9.65
N MET A 70 -16.82 9.17 -9.08
CA MET A 70 -16.47 7.93 -8.41
C MET A 70 -15.85 6.91 -9.40
N PHE A 71 -16.38 6.82 -10.61
CA PHE A 71 -15.86 5.90 -11.63
C PHE A 71 -14.46 6.29 -12.08
N ALA A 72 -14.21 7.60 -12.27
CA ALA A 72 -12.88 8.11 -12.59
C ALA A 72 -11.88 7.85 -11.44
N SER A 73 -12.32 7.96 -10.18
CA SER A 73 -11.47 7.66 -9.01
C SER A 73 -11.09 6.17 -8.95
N ILE A 74 -12.04 5.27 -9.26
CA ILE A 74 -11.77 3.84 -9.36
C ILE A 74 -10.72 3.57 -10.46
N ASP A 75 -10.91 4.14 -11.65
CA ASP A 75 -9.99 3.93 -12.76
C ASP A 75 -8.58 4.47 -12.45
N ALA A 76 -8.47 5.63 -11.82
CA ALA A 76 -7.20 6.20 -11.40
C ALA A 76 -6.48 5.33 -10.35
N ALA A 77 -7.22 4.83 -9.36
CA ALA A 77 -6.65 3.96 -8.33
C ALA A 77 -6.14 2.63 -8.92
N VAL A 78 -6.92 2.01 -9.81
CA VAL A 78 -6.50 0.79 -10.52
C VAL A 78 -5.25 1.04 -11.38
N ALA A 79 -5.20 2.14 -12.14
CA ALA A 79 -4.05 2.50 -12.95
C ALA A 79 -2.79 2.75 -12.10
N THR A 80 -2.95 3.34 -10.91
CA THR A 80 -1.84 3.55 -9.97
C THR A 80 -1.30 2.22 -9.43
N ILE A 81 -2.17 1.26 -9.05
CA ILE A 81 -1.74 -0.08 -8.65
C ILE A 81 -1.05 -0.81 -9.81
N GLU A 82 -1.61 -0.75 -11.01
CA GLU A 82 -1.02 -1.38 -12.19
C GLU A 82 0.40 -0.85 -12.46
N ARG A 83 0.62 0.46 -12.34
CA ARG A 83 1.94 1.08 -12.45
C ARG A 83 2.89 0.63 -11.35
N GLN A 84 2.43 0.49 -10.09
CA GLN A 84 3.23 -0.04 -8.98
C GLN A 84 3.68 -1.48 -9.26
N ILE A 85 2.77 -2.33 -9.76
CA ILE A 85 3.07 -3.72 -10.11
C ILE A 85 4.12 -3.79 -11.22
N ARG A 86 3.94 -3.02 -12.29
CA ARG A 86 4.88 -2.98 -13.42
C ARG A 86 6.27 -2.52 -12.97
N LYS A 87 6.34 -1.45 -12.17
CA LYS A 87 7.60 -0.93 -11.64
C LYS A 87 8.33 -1.95 -10.73
N ASN A 88 7.58 -2.82 -10.06
CA ASN A 88 8.13 -3.81 -9.13
C ASN A 88 8.13 -5.25 -9.69
N LYS A 89 7.91 -5.43 -11.00
CA LYS A 89 7.73 -6.72 -11.67
C LYS A 89 8.84 -7.73 -11.31
N THR A 90 10.09 -7.33 -11.35
CA THR A 90 11.24 -8.20 -11.06
C THR A 90 11.28 -8.66 -9.60
N ARG A 91 10.96 -7.77 -8.66
CA ARG A 91 10.87 -8.11 -7.22
C ARG A 91 9.70 -9.01 -6.92
N LEU A 92 8.55 -8.73 -7.54
CA LEU A 92 7.34 -9.52 -7.41
C LEU A 92 7.58 -10.95 -7.96
N ALA A 93 8.18 -11.06 -9.13
CA ALA A 93 8.54 -12.35 -9.73
C ALA A 93 9.52 -13.15 -8.86
N ARG A 94 10.47 -12.49 -8.17
CA ARG A 94 11.38 -13.14 -7.24
C ARG A 94 10.65 -13.67 -6.00
N ARG A 95 9.73 -12.91 -5.40
CA ARG A 95 8.90 -13.35 -4.28
C ARG A 95 7.94 -14.47 -4.68
N LEU A 96 7.24 -14.32 -5.80
CA LEU A 96 6.37 -15.37 -6.34
C LEU A 96 7.12 -16.69 -6.59
N ARG A 97 8.41 -16.63 -6.96
CA ARG A 97 9.24 -17.84 -7.09
C ARG A 97 9.67 -18.44 -5.75
N GLN A 98 9.84 -17.61 -4.72
CA GLN A 98 10.16 -18.10 -3.37
C GLN A 98 8.96 -18.80 -2.72
N ASP A 99 7.73 -18.31 -2.95
CA ASP A 99 6.51 -18.99 -2.52
C ASP A 99 6.14 -20.19 -3.42
N ALA A 100 6.69 -20.25 -4.63
CA ALA A 100 6.40 -21.27 -5.66
C ALA A 100 7.23 -22.56 -5.54
N PHE A 101 7.98 -22.78 -4.45
CA PHE A 101 8.58 -24.12 -4.19
C PHE A 101 7.55 -25.22 -3.97
N VAL A 102 6.26 -24.94 -4.13
CA VAL A 102 5.14 -25.88 -3.99
C VAL A 102 4.38 -26.14 -5.29
N ARG A 103 4.64 -25.46 -6.42
CA ARG A 103 3.93 -25.72 -7.70
C ARG A 103 4.85 -25.64 -8.92
N THR A 104 4.77 -26.70 -9.77
CA THR A 104 5.40 -26.85 -11.08
C THR A 104 5.04 -25.73 -12.04
N PRO A 105 5.99 -25.30 -12.90
CA PRO A 105 5.78 -24.15 -13.80
C PRO A 105 5.01 -24.55 -15.04
N ASP A 106 3.96 -23.82 -15.36
CA ASP A 106 3.45 -23.74 -16.71
C ASP A 106 4.01 -22.47 -17.37
N GLU A 107 4.71 -22.67 -18.47
CA GLU A 107 5.48 -21.64 -19.16
C GLU A 107 4.54 -20.74 -19.97
N THR A 108 4.33 -19.52 -19.54
CA THR A 108 3.94 -18.43 -20.43
C THR A 108 5.07 -17.41 -20.49
N SER A 109 5.79 -17.46 -21.62
CA SER A 109 6.88 -16.56 -21.96
C SER A 109 6.36 -15.12 -22.05
N PHE A 110 6.80 -14.28 -21.13
CA PHE A 110 6.71 -12.84 -21.28
C PHE A 110 7.95 -12.37 -22.01
N ALA A 111 7.77 -11.81 -23.21
CA ALA A 111 8.83 -11.11 -23.93
C ALA A 111 9.38 -9.98 -23.05
N PRO A 112 10.68 -9.77 -23.01
CA PRO A 112 11.27 -8.70 -22.25
C PRO A 112 11.04 -7.38 -22.98
N ASP A 113 10.12 -6.55 -22.48
CA ASP A 113 10.22 -5.11 -22.70
C ASP A 113 11.43 -4.61 -21.88
N GLU A 114 12.26 -3.80 -22.53
CA GLU A 114 13.52 -3.31 -22.00
C GLU A 114 13.38 -2.74 -20.58
N PRO A 115 14.38 -2.98 -19.69
CA PRO A 115 14.30 -2.57 -18.30
C PRO A 115 14.48 -1.06 -18.20
N GLU A 116 13.42 -0.34 -17.90
CA GLU A 116 13.60 0.89 -17.13
C GLU A 116 14.12 0.48 -15.75
N GLU A 117 15.42 0.57 -15.59
CA GLU A 117 16.17 0.22 -14.38
C GLU A 117 15.76 1.12 -13.20
N GLY A 118 14.71 0.73 -12.53
CA GLY A 118 14.45 1.14 -11.16
C GLY A 118 15.09 0.14 -10.21
N THR A 119 16.41 0.00 -10.22
CA THR A 119 17.13 -0.70 -9.17
C THR A 119 16.85 0.00 -7.86
N PHE A 120 16.26 -0.72 -6.89
CA PHE A 120 16.17 -0.20 -5.52
C PHE A 120 17.59 -0.26 -4.93
N GLU A 121 18.38 0.73 -5.26
CA GLU A 121 19.69 0.91 -4.72
C GLU A 121 19.57 1.45 -3.29
N LEU A 122 20.25 0.81 -2.34
CA LEU A 122 20.39 1.35 -1.01
C LEU A 122 21.44 2.48 -1.07
N VAL A 123 21.01 3.65 -1.50
CA VAL A 123 21.86 4.82 -1.73
C VAL A 123 22.53 5.31 -0.44
N ARG A 124 21.91 5.06 0.72
CA ARG A 124 22.43 5.56 2.00
C ARG A 124 22.03 4.67 3.16
N MET A 125 23.01 4.29 3.97
CA MET A 125 22.81 3.67 5.26
C MET A 125 23.22 4.65 6.37
N LYS A 126 22.33 4.88 7.35
CA LYS A 126 22.65 5.66 8.54
C LYS A 126 22.47 4.77 9.76
N LYS A 127 23.43 4.84 10.70
CA LYS A 127 23.34 4.23 12.01
C LYS A 127 23.31 5.36 13.03
N PHE A 128 22.35 5.33 13.94
CA PHE A 128 22.26 6.30 15.04
C PHE A 128 21.74 5.60 16.29
N ASN A 129 22.13 6.11 17.44
CA ASN A 129 21.62 5.63 18.71
C ASN A 129 20.23 6.24 18.94
N MET A 130 19.23 5.37 19.02
CA MET A 130 17.87 5.79 19.38
C MET A 130 17.82 6.01 20.89
N LYS A 131 17.58 7.25 21.30
CA LYS A 131 17.33 7.57 22.72
C LYS A 131 15.88 7.23 23.05
N PRO A 132 15.61 6.73 24.25
CA PRO A 132 14.24 6.66 24.75
C PRO A 132 13.62 8.06 24.79
N MET A 133 12.37 8.16 24.40
CA MET A 133 11.58 9.39 24.45
C MET A 133 10.09 9.07 24.42
N THR A 134 9.28 10.02 24.86
CA THR A 134 7.83 9.88 24.79
C THR A 134 7.31 9.99 23.35
N ARG A 135 6.09 9.51 23.11
CA ARG A 135 5.41 9.59 21.80
C ARG A 135 5.25 11.04 21.35
N GLU A 136 4.92 11.94 22.27
CA GLU A 136 4.78 13.37 21.99
C GLU A 136 6.11 14.00 21.57
N GLU A 137 7.20 13.66 22.24
CA GLU A 137 8.53 14.11 21.87
C GLU A 137 8.97 13.59 20.52
N ALA A 138 8.69 12.33 20.20
CA ALA A 138 8.97 11.74 18.90
C ALA A 138 8.21 12.45 17.77
N ILE A 139 6.94 12.80 17.98
CA ILE A 139 6.13 13.60 17.05
C ILE A 139 6.74 15.00 16.88
N LEU A 140 7.15 15.63 17.97
CA LEU A 140 7.81 16.94 17.91
C LEU A 140 9.10 16.89 17.11
N GLN A 141 9.97 15.91 17.40
CA GLN A 141 11.24 15.71 16.66
C GLN A 141 11.00 15.46 15.18
N MET A 142 10.03 14.61 14.84
CA MET A 142 9.63 14.37 13.46
C MET A 142 9.24 15.66 12.73
N ASN A 143 8.45 16.51 13.39
CA ASN A 143 8.00 17.77 12.80
C ASN A 143 9.14 18.78 12.66
N LEU A 144 10.01 18.90 13.65
CA LEU A 144 11.18 19.80 13.62
C LEU A 144 12.20 19.40 12.53
N LEU A 145 12.31 18.10 12.26
CA LEU A 145 13.18 17.57 11.20
C LEU A 145 12.51 17.56 9.82
N GLU A 146 11.26 18.02 9.71
CA GLU A 146 10.44 17.97 8.48
C GLU A 146 10.32 16.56 7.88
N HIS A 147 10.40 15.53 8.72
CA HIS A 147 10.27 14.16 8.30
C HIS A 147 8.79 13.74 8.24
N THR A 148 8.51 12.71 7.46
CA THR A 148 7.18 12.09 7.37
C THR A 148 7.02 10.92 8.33
N PHE A 149 8.13 10.39 8.86
CA PHE A 149 8.18 9.34 9.88
C PHE A 149 9.39 9.56 10.79
N PHE A 150 9.33 8.98 12.00
CA PHE A 150 10.44 9.01 12.96
C PHE A 150 10.45 7.71 13.77
N ALA A 151 11.61 7.05 13.81
CA ALA A 151 11.82 5.84 14.60
C ALA A 151 12.48 6.20 15.95
N PHE A 152 11.99 5.62 17.04
CA PHE A 152 12.44 5.90 18.39
C PHE A 152 12.29 4.68 19.32
N ARG A 153 12.78 4.81 20.54
CA ARG A 153 12.48 3.90 21.64
C ARG A 153 11.39 4.52 22.49
N ASP A 154 10.25 3.83 22.63
CA ASP A 154 9.10 4.36 23.35
C ASP A 154 9.29 4.20 24.85
N GLU A 155 9.41 5.33 25.56
CA GLU A 155 9.57 5.37 27.01
C GLU A 155 8.30 4.89 27.74
N ASP A 156 7.14 5.10 27.11
CA ASP A 156 5.84 4.67 27.66
C ASP A 156 5.59 3.16 27.45
N ASN A 157 6.45 2.46 26.69
CA ASN A 157 6.37 1.04 26.41
C ASN A 157 7.74 0.35 26.61
N ASP A 158 8.32 0.45 27.80
CA ASP A 158 9.56 -0.21 28.24
C ASP A 158 10.75 -0.08 27.26
N GLY A 159 10.80 1.00 26.48
CA GLY A 159 11.84 1.20 25.47
C GLY A 159 11.69 0.35 24.23
N ALA A 160 10.51 -0.18 23.96
CA ALA A 160 10.20 -0.92 22.73
C ALA A 160 10.48 -0.06 21.48
N PHE A 161 10.79 -0.73 20.39
CA PHE A 161 10.96 -0.05 19.10
C PHE A 161 9.60 0.44 18.58
N ALA A 162 9.54 1.72 18.22
CA ALA A 162 8.33 2.32 17.68
C ALA A 162 8.64 3.28 16.53
N VAL A 163 7.64 3.51 15.69
CA VAL A 163 7.69 4.46 14.59
C VAL A 163 6.44 5.33 14.60
N VAL A 164 6.60 6.64 14.75
CA VAL A 164 5.54 7.62 14.49
C VAL A 164 5.59 8.07 13.03
N TYR A 165 4.43 8.32 12.42
CA TYR A 165 4.35 8.78 11.04
C TYR A 165 3.18 9.76 10.83
N LYS A 166 3.33 10.65 9.85
CA LYS A 166 2.25 11.56 9.44
C LYS A 166 1.23 10.81 8.59
N ARG A 167 -0.04 10.97 8.93
CA ARG A 167 -1.15 10.43 8.14
C ARG A 167 -1.54 11.42 7.04
N THR A 168 -1.98 10.91 5.92
CA THR A 168 -2.45 11.74 4.78
C THR A 168 -3.78 12.43 5.04
N ASP A 169 -4.59 11.86 5.96
CA ASP A 169 -5.88 12.39 6.40
C ASP A 169 -5.78 13.37 7.58
N GLY A 170 -4.56 13.69 8.00
CA GLY A 170 -4.23 14.51 9.16
C GLY A 170 -3.99 13.67 10.42
N GLY A 171 -3.26 14.26 11.37
CA GLY A 171 -2.84 13.58 12.58
C GLY A 171 -1.62 12.66 12.38
N TYR A 172 -1.37 11.80 13.37
CA TYR A 172 -0.21 10.93 13.44
C TYR A 172 -0.65 9.49 13.68
N GLY A 173 0.13 8.55 13.17
CA GLY A 173 0.01 7.13 13.47
C GLY A 173 1.23 6.63 14.23
N LEU A 174 1.06 5.58 15.01
CA LEU A 174 2.10 4.87 15.72
C LEU A 174 2.13 3.43 15.25
N ILE A 175 3.33 2.90 15.01
CA ILE A 175 3.61 1.50 14.74
C ILE A 175 4.51 1.02 15.86
N GLU A 176 4.10 -0.01 16.56
CA GLU A 176 4.84 -0.65 17.65
C GLU A 176 5.07 -2.11 17.32
N ASP A 177 6.17 -2.67 17.85
CA ASP A 177 6.38 -4.11 17.84
C ASP A 177 5.51 -4.75 18.94
N GLN A 178 4.78 -5.80 18.60
CA GLN A 178 4.14 -6.65 19.60
C GLN A 178 5.18 -7.65 20.09
N ALA A 179 5.71 -7.40 21.26
CA ALA A 179 6.56 -8.35 21.96
C ALA A 179 5.75 -9.55 22.50
#